data_e211a80c6bc31c06a28693c76fe9de2e
#
_entry.id   e211a80c6bc31c06a28693c76fe9de2e
#
_cell.length_a   1.000
_cell.length_b   1.000
_cell.length_c   1.000
_cell.angle_alpha   90.00
_cell.angle_beta   90.00
_cell.angle_gamma   90.00
#
_symmetry.space_group_name_H-M   'P 1'
#
loop_
_entity.id
_entity.type
_entity.pdbx_description
1 polymer ?
#
loop_
_entity_poly.entity_id
_entity_poly.type
_entity_poly.pdbx_seq_one_letter_code
_entity_poly.pdbx_strand_id
1 'polypeptide(L)'
;MSTNTIQPKIIKIKDLLLKRNLTIPSYQRPYKWTIKNVNQLIDDIIIHQEKSAYRLGTLVVHQEDKNGLEIQNIVDGQQRSITLSLIAFAINQNCRDIILKHEEYKSIDFNSLGLLSNVEFQNEITLYNIQNNYNEIVRRVRAFDKKLIEFFFEKCELVQIVLNDISEAFQFFDSQNSRGKDLEPHDLLKAFHLREMKNETEAEKIKSVTHWESLDGKELATLFENYLFRIRNWSKGHSARYFTKNEGDVFKGISFDSKDNYPYMQLYRIGHYFTEKYNSDYQRNIDLQQANFPFQIDQVIINGKRFFEMVAHYKYMIDKINLNKVTNDDKILEKTILEQNTIYKNIIQTLSTYEGRNRTGDGYVRTLFDCAMIHYLDKFEEKNLEMVFEKIFIVKTFVIINNQS
;
A
#
# COMPACT_ATOMS: atom_id res chain seq x y z
N MET A 1 -15.15 -6.27 -30.01
CA MET A 1 -14.87 -5.61 -28.74
C MET A 1 -16.12 -4.87 -28.33
N SER A 2 -16.89 -5.42 -27.39
CA SER A 2 -18.07 -4.74 -26.83
C SER A 2 -17.55 -3.62 -25.92
N THR A 3 -17.77 -2.39 -26.31
CA THR A 3 -17.58 -1.22 -25.45
C THR A 3 -18.59 -1.30 -24.31
N ASN A 4 -18.19 -1.86 -23.18
CA ASN A 4 -18.95 -1.76 -21.95
C ASN A 4 -19.03 -0.29 -21.56
N THR A 5 -20.15 0.34 -21.88
CA THR A 5 -20.40 1.73 -21.49
C THR A 5 -20.55 1.77 -19.97
N ILE A 6 -19.60 2.38 -19.29
CA ILE A 6 -19.65 2.62 -17.83
C ILE A 6 -20.87 3.48 -17.54
N GLN A 7 -21.86 2.94 -16.83
CA GLN A 7 -23.04 3.70 -16.42
C GLN A 7 -22.97 4.03 -14.93
N PRO A 8 -22.69 5.29 -14.57
CA PRO A 8 -22.73 5.73 -13.18
C PRO A 8 -24.18 5.70 -12.67
N LYS A 9 -24.38 5.10 -11.50
CA LYS A 9 -25.68 5.03 -10.81
C LYS A 9 -25.63 5.87 -9.53
N ILE A 10 -26.62 6.74 -9.35
CA ILE A 10 -26.78 7.45 -8.10
C ILE A 10 -27.45 6.51 -7.10
N ILE A 11 -26.83 6.31 -5.93
CA ILE A 11 -27.38 5.51 -4.83
C ILE A 11 -27.47 6.37 -3.58
N LYS A 12 -28.58 6.24 -2.86
CA LYS A 12 -28.78 6.87 -1.56
C LYS A 12 -28.03 6.11 -0.46
N ILE A 13 -27.81 6.75 0.67
CA ILE A 13 -27.14 6.07 1.78
C ILE A 13 -27.94 4.85 2.25
N LYS A 14 -29.27 4.92 2.33
CA LYS A 14 -30.09 3.75 2.66
C LYS A 14 -29.84 2.57 1.70
N ASP A 15 -29.69 2.83 0.40
CA ASP A 15 -29.48 1.79 -0.60
C ASP A 15 -28.07 1.17 -0.46
N LEU A 16 -27.06 1.99 -0.09
CA LEU A 16 -25.71 1.52 0.23
C LEU A 16 -25.75 0.52 1.40
N LEU A 17 -26.48 0.85 2.45
CA LEU A 17 -26.57 0.04 3.67
C LEU A 17 -27.29 -1.29 3.46
N LEU A 18 -28.21 -1.36 2.49
CA LEU A 18 -28.93 -2.59 2.10
C LEU A 18 -28.10 -3.54 1.26
N LYS A 19 -26.96 -3.10 0.70
CA LYS A 19 -26.10 -3.95 -0.15
C LYS A 19 -25.38 -5.00 0.66
N ARG A 20 -25.82 -6.25 0.57
CA ARG A 20 -25.21 -7.40 1.25
C ARG A 20 -24.01 -8.01 0.51
N ASN A 21 -23.81 -7.65 -0.74
CA ASN A 21 -22.74 -8.15 -1.59
C ASN A 21 -21.52 -7.21 -1.68
N LEU A 22 -21.51 -6.13 -0.88
CA LEU A 22 -20.41 -5.17 -0.84
C LEU A 22 -19.31 -5.65 0.11
N THR A 23 -18.07 -5.69 -0.37
CA THR A 23 -16.92 -6.15 0.41
C THR A 23 -15.72 -5.20 0.27
N ILE A 24 -14.78 -5.31 1.20
CA ILE A 24 -13.49 -4.63 1.15
C ILE A 24 -12.43 -5.69 0.88
N PRO A 25 -11.82 -5.70 -0.32
CA PRO A 25 -10.79 -6.68 -0.64
C PRO A 25 -9.51 -6.45 0.15
N SER A 26 -8.72 -7.52 0.30
CA SER A 26 -7.47 -7.53 1.09
C SER A 26 -6.40 -6.55 0.59
N TYR A 27 -6.46 -6.13 -0.67
CA TYR A 27 -5.53 -5.14 -1.22
C TYR A 27 -5.86 -3.69 -0.81
N GLN A 28 -7.01 -3.44 -0.20
CA GLN A 28 -7.35 -2.11 0.27
C GLN A 28 -6.52 -1.73 1.50
N ARG A 29 -6.15 -0.44 1.56
CA ARG A 29 -5.43 0.11 2.72
C ARG A 29 -6.30 0.05 3.98
N PRO A 30 -5.71 0.01 5.18
CA PRO A 30 -6.45 0.11 6.43
C PRO A 30 -7.35 1.34 6.51
N TYR A 31 -8.35 1.30 7.36
CA TYR A 31 -9.17 2.48 7.65
C TYR A 31 -8.33 3.51 8.40
N LYS A 32 -7.97 4.61 7.71
CA LYS A 32 -7.04 5.65 8.22
C LYS A 32 -7.71 7.01 8.48
N TRP A 33 -9.02 7.14 8.26
CA TRP A 33 -9.70 8.38 8.62
C TRP A 33 -9.62 8.62 10.12
N THR A 34 -9.35 9.88 10.46
CA THR A 34 -9.27 10.38 11.84
C THR A 34 -10.55 11.10 12.20
N ILE A 35 -10.71 11.44 13.49
CA ILE A 35 -11.80 12.27 14.00
C ILE A 35 -12.01 13.54 13.18
N LYS A 36 -10.93 14.16 12.67
CA LYS A 36 -11.02 15.35 11.82
C LYS A 36 -11.80 15.07 10.53
N ASN A 37 -11.53 13.96 9.86
CA ASN A 37 -12.21 13.59 8.62
C ASN A 37 -13.68 13.26 8.87
N VAL A 38 -13.97 12.58 9.97
CA VAL A 38 -15.34 12.25 10.39
C VAL A 38 -16.14 13.53 10.69
N ASN A 39 -15.57 14.44 11.47
CA ASN A 39 -16.22 15.72 11.78
C ASN A 39 -16.48 16.54 10.53
N GLN A 40 -15.51 16.61 9.60
CA GLN A 40 -15.69 17.30 8.34
C GLN A 40 -16.85 16.71 7.53
N LEU A 41 -16.94 15.38 7.43
CA LEU A 41 -18.07 14.73 6.74
C LEU A 41 -19.41 15.04 7.39
N ILE A 42 -19.50 14.99 8.72
CA ILE A 42 -20.73 15.30 9.47
C ILE A 42 -21.10 16.77 9.30
N ASP A 43 -20.14 17.68 9.42
CA ASP A 43 -20.35 19.11 9.22
C ASP A 43 -20.85 19.42 7.80
N ASP A 44 -20.29 18.79 6.79
CA ASP A 44 -20.75 18.90 5.41
C ASP A 44 -22.21 18.44 5.25
N ILE A 45 -22.60 17.33 5.89
CA ILE A 45 -23.98 16.84 5.86
C ILE A 45 -24.92 17.84 6.53
N ILE A 46 -24.54 18.38 7.68
CA ILE A 46 -25.35 19.38 8.43
C ILE A 46 -25.51 20.67 7.62
N ILE A 47 -24.41 21.20 7.06
CA ILE A 47 -24.45 22.45 6.29
C ILE A 47 -25.36 22.32 5.06
N HIS A 48 -25.43 21.13 4.48
CA HIS A 48 -26.17 20.93 3.24
C HIS A 48 -27.58 20.37 3.43
N GLN A 49 -28.07 20.22 4.66
CA GLN A 49 -29.37 19.57 4.98
C GLN A 49 -30.62 20.20 4.34
N GLU A 50 -30.51 21.44 3.85
CA GLU A 50 -31.60 22.12 3.13
C GLU A 50 -31.63 21.83 1.64
N LYS A 51 -30.62 21.13 1.10
CA LYS A 51 -30.59 20.78 -0.32
C LYS A 51 -31.54 19.64 -0.65
N SER A 52 -32.04 19.60 -1.89
CA SER A 52 -32.85 18.50 -2.41
C SER A 52 -32.09 17.19 -2.49
N ALA A 53 -30.75 17.24 -2.70
CA ALA A 53 -29.82 16.13 -2.64
C ALA A 53 -28.41 16.63 -2.38
N TYR A 54 -27.57 15.80 -1.71
CA TYR A 54 -26.17 16.10 -1.47
C TYR A 54 -25.28 14.91 -1.84
N ARG A 55 -24.41 15.13 -2.82
CA ARG A 55 -23.48 14.09 -3.30
C ARG A 55 -22.20 14.08 -2.48
N LEU A 56 -22.00 12.99 -1.77
CA LEU A 56 -20.84 12.77 -0.90
C LEU A 56 -19.58 12.30 -1.66
N GLY A 57 -19.72 11.97 -2.95
CA GLY A 57 -18.62 11.56 -3.81
C GLY A 57 -18.90 10.25 -4.56
N THR A 58 -17.84 9.59 -4.98
CA THR A 58 -17.91 8.38 -5.82
C THR A 58 -17.64 7.12 -4.99
N LEU A 59 -18.31 6.03 -5.34
CA LEU A 59 -18.05 4.66 -4.89
C LEU A 59 -17.75 3.81 -6.14
N VAL A 60 -16.50 3.37 -6.30
CA VAL A 60 -16.09 2.51 -7.39
C VAL A 60 -16.00 1.08 -6.88
N VAL A 61 -16.69 0.17 -7.55
CA VAL A 61 -16.69 -1.25 -7.21
C VAL A 61 -16.31 -2.10 -8.41
N HIS A 62 -15.48 -3.10 -8.15
CA HIS A 62 -15.22 -4.19 -9.08
C HIS A 62 -16.20 -5.32 -8.77
N GLN A 63 -16.96 -5.70 -9.78
CA GLN A 63 -17.94 -6.77 -9.68
C GLN A 63 -17.35 -8.09 -10.19
N GLU A 64 -17.40 -9.12 -9.37
CA GLU A 64 -16.98 -10.46 -9.73
C GLU A 64 -18.04 -11.49 -9.34
N ASP A 65 -18.08 -12.60 -10.09
CA ASP A 65 -18.89 -13.76 -9.74
C ASP A 65 -18.01 -14.78 -9.01
N LYS A 66 -18.34 -15.08 -7.76
CA LYS A 66 -17.72 -16.15 -6.97
C LYS A 66 -18.74 -17.24 -6.69
N ASN A 67 -18.64 -18.35 -7.40
CA ASN A 67 -19.52 -19.52 -7.23
C ASN A 67 -21.01 -19.21 -7.41
N GLY A 68 -21.37 -18.35 -8.38
CA GLY A 68 -22.74 -17.93 -8.62
C GLY A 68 -23.24 -16.83 -7.68
N LEU A 69 -22.38 -16.26 -6.86
CA LEU A 69 -22.67 -15.12 -6.00
C LEU A 69 -21.96 -13.88 -6.55
N GLU A 70 -22.74 -12.86 -6.86
CA GLU A 70 -22.23 -11.56 -7.27
C GLU A 70 -21.64 -10.82 -6.07
N ILE A 71 -20.34 -10.54 -6.11
CA ILE A 71 -19.61 -9.78 -5.09
C ILE A 71 -19.16 -8.45 -5.68
N GLN A 72 -19.34 -7.38 -4.93
CA GLN A 72 -18.91 -6.02 -5.27
C GLN A 72 -17.76 -5.59 -4.36
N ASN A 73 -16.55 -5.68 -4.86
CA ASN A 73 -15.33 -5.30 -4.16
C ASN A 73 -15.11 -3.79 -4.27
N ILE A 74 -15.03 -3.08 -3.15
CA ILE A 74 -14.76 -1.64 -3.15
C ILE A 74 -13.34 -1.39 -3.65
N VAL A 75 -13.20 -0.60 -4.72
CA VAL A 75 -11.92 -0.12 -5.24
C VAL A 75 -11.65 1.31 -4.78
N ASP A 76 -12.68 2.16 -4.76
CA ASP A 76 -12.61 3.51 -4.20
C ASP A 76 -13.85 3.85 -3.39
N GLY A 77 -13.70 4.73 -2.40
CA GLY A 77 -14.77 5.13 -1.48
C GLY A 77 -14.84 4.35 -0.18
N GLN A 78 -13.88 3.44 0.09
CA GLN A 78 -13.83 2.60 1.30
C GLN A 78 -13.96 3.39 2.59
N GLN A 79 -13.09 4.39 2.80
CA GLN A 79 -13.05 5.18 4.04
C GLN A 79 -14.40 5.85 4.32
N ARG A 80 -15.00 6.42 3.28
CA ARG A 80 -16.32 7.06 3.34
C ARG A 80 -17.43 6.05 3.62
N SER A 81 -17.43 4.92 2.92
CA SER A 81 -18.47 3.89 3.09
C SER A 81 -18.46 3.29 4.50
N ILE A 82 -17.29 3.02 5.08
CA ILE A 82 -17.15 2.59 6.47
C ILE A 82 -17.73 3.68 7.41
N THR A 83 -17.31 4.93 7.23
CA THR A 83 -17.77 6.03 8.11
C THR A 83 -19.28 6.23 8.02
N LEU A 84 -19.87 6.20 6.83
CA LEU A 84 -21.32 6.30 6.64
C LEU A 84 -22.08 5.14 7.31
N SER A 85 -21.53 3.92 7.23
CA SER A 85 -22.08 2.76 7.93
C SER A 85 -22.01 2.91 9.46
N LEU A 86 -20.90 3.45 9.98
CA LEU A 86 -20.77 3.75 11.42
C LEU A 86 -21.75 4.83 11.88
N ILE A 87 -21.96 5.87 11.07
CA ILE A 87 -22.97 6.91 11.37
C ILE A 87 -24.37 6.30 11.41
N ALA A 88 -24.73 5.48 10.42
CA ALA A 88 -26.03 4.81 10.40
C ALA A 88 -26.25 3.92 11.63
N PHE A 89 -25.22 3.15 12.00
CA PHE A 89 -25.26 2.31 13.20
C PHE A 89 -25.44 3.14 14.46
N ALA A 90 -24.72 4.26 14.59
CA ALA A 90 -24.86 5.17 15.73
C ALA A 90 -26.24 5.84 15.80
N ILE A 91 -26.83 6.23 14.66
CA ILE A 91 -28.20 6.75 14.58
C ILE A 91 -29.20 5.70 15.09
N ASN A 92 -29.08 4.45 14.67
CA ASN A 92 -29.96 3.39 15.15
C ASN A 92 -29.85 3.18 16.68
N GLN A 93 -28.66 3.26 17.24
CA GLN A 93 -28.44 3.05 18.68
C GLN A 93 -28.93 4.25 19.53
N ASN A 94 -28.78 5.47 19.04
CA ASN A 94 -29.00 6.67 19.84
C ASN A 94 -30.30 7.42 19.49
N CYS A 95 -30.91 7.19 18.32
CA CYS A 95 -32.09 7.84 17.79
C CYS A 95 -33.19 6.83 17.41
N ARG A 96 -33.27 5.71 18.12
CA ARG A 96 -34.15 4.58 17.80
C ARG A 96 -35.61 4.96 17.68
N ASP A 97 -36.08 5.87 18.54
CA ASP A 97 -37.47 6.34 18.50
C ASP A 97 -37.83 7.04 17.19
N ILE A 98 -36.86 7.70 16.57
CA ILE A 98 -37.04 8.33 15.25
C ILE A 98 -37.08 7.26 14.17
N ILE A 99 -36.14 6.30 14.20
CA ILE A 99 -36.08 5.22 13.25
C ILE A 99 -37.35 4.37 13.24
N LEU A 100 -37.87 3.99 14.42
CA LEU A 100 -39.04 3.12 14.53
C LEU A 100 -40.34 3.78 14.03
N LYS A 101 -40.42 5.12 13.94
CA LYS A 101 -41.57 5.85 13.40
C LYS A 101 -41.62 5.89 11.87
N HIS A 102 -40.55 5.47 11.20
CA HIS A 102 -40.45 5.45 9.73
C HIS A 102 -40.49 4.01 9.20
N GLU A 103 -41.59 3.66 8.53
CA GLU A 103 -41.74 2.33 7.92
C GLU A 103 -40.60 1.96 6.95
N GLU A 104 -40.07 2.96 6.23
CA GLU A 104 -38.98 2.77 5.25
C GLU A 104 -37.65 2.34 5.89
N TYR A 105 -37.40 2.70 7.16
CA TYR A 105 -36.18 2.34 7.85
C TYR A 105 -36.28 0.99 8.57
N LYS A 106 -37.48 0.45 8.76
CA LYS A 106 -37.70 -0.88 9.33
C LYS A 106 -37.10 -2.01 8.47
N SER A 107 -36.96 -1.76 7.16
CA SER A 107 -36.33 -2.70 6.23
C SER A 107 -34.81 -2.76 6.36
N ILE A 108 -34.18 -1.76 7.01
CA ILE A 108 -32.74 -1.73 7.23
C ILE A 108 -32.44 -2.56 8.46
N ASP A 109 -31.76 -3.70 8.26
CA ASP A 109 -31.22 -4.49 9.36
C ASP A 109 -29.95 -3.83 9.89
N PHE A 110 -30.10 -2.95 10.86
CA PHE A 110 -28.98 -2.23 11.47
C PHE A 110 -28.03 -3.13 12.27
N ASN A 111 -28.41 -4.37 12.59
CA ASN A 111 -27.54 -5.34 13.24
C ASN A 111 -26.67 -6.08 12.21
N SER A 112 -27.07 -6.04 10.95
CA SER A 112 -26.38 -6.67 9.82
C SER A 112 -26.26 -5.67 8.68
N LEU A 113 -25.62 -4.51 8.94
CA LEU A 113 -25.32 -3.53 7.90
C LEU A 113 -24.32 -4.14 6.92
N GLY A 114 -24.75 -4.30 5.66
CA GLY A 114 -24.09 -5.07 4.61
C GLY A 114 -22.57 -5.02 4.63
N LEU A 115 -21.96 -3.84 4.51
CA LEU A 115 -20.50 -3.71 4.50
C LEU A 115 -19.85 -4.11 5.84
N LEU A 116 -20.39 -3.65 6.98
CA LEU A 116 -19.80 -3.93 8.29
C LEU A 116 -19.92 -5.40 8.72
N SER A 117 -20.93 -6.11 8.20
CA SER A 117 -21.14 -7.52 8.51
C SER A 117 -20.27 -8.45 7.66
N ASN A 118 -19.84 -7.99 6.49
CA ASN A 118 -19.07 -8.79 5.53
C ASN A 118 -17.56 -8.61 5.69
N VAL A 119 -17.10 -7.73 6.58
CA VAL A 119 -15.69 -7.40 6.72
C VAL A 119 -15.20 -7.65 8.13
N GLU A 120 -14.24 -8.56 8.26
CA GLU A 120 -13.46 -8.73 9.49
C GLU A 120 -12.27 -7.78 9.49
N PHE A 121 -12.30 -6.81 10.39
CA PHE A 121 -11.19 -5.88 10.57
C PHE A 121 -10.15 -6.48 11.51
N GLN A 122 -9.01 -6.94 10.96
CA GLN A 122 -7.91 -7.54 11.74
C GLN A 122 -6.75 -6.56 11.99
N ASN A 123 -6.69 -5.48 11.23
CA ASN A 123 -5.58 -4.52 11.33
C ASN A 123 -5.77 -3.58 12.54
N GLU A 124 -4.76 -3.49 13.41
CA GLU A 124 -4.78 -2.68 14.64
C GLU A 124 -5.08 -1.20 14.38
N ILE A 125 -4.52 -0.62 13.31
CA ILE A 125 -4.77 0.78 12.92
C ILE A 125 -6.25 0.97 12.58
N THR A 126 -6.83 0.02 11.86
CA THR A 126 -8.26 0.04 11.51
C THR A 126 -9.13 -0.03 12.76
N LEU A 127 -8.86 -0.97 13.66
CA LEU A 127 -9.62 -1.15 14.90
C LEU A 127 -9.53 0.09 15.79
N TYR A 128 -8.34 0.65 15.97
CA TYR A 128 -8.12 1.86 16.74
C TYR A 128 -8.89 3.07 16.16
N ASN A 129 -8.80 3.29 14.84
CA ASN A 129 -9.49 4.39 14.19
C ASN A 129 -11.02 4.22 14.19
N ILE A 130 -11.53 3.00 13.98
CA ILE A 130 -12.97 2.71 14.05
C ILE A 130 -13.49 3.04 15.45
N GLN A 131 -12.81 2.58 16.51
CA GLN A 131 -13.24 2.83 17.88
C GLN A 131 -13.27 4.32 18.22
N ASN A 132 -12.18 5.05 17.91
CA ASN A 132 -12.11 6.48 18.19
C ASN A 132 -13.15 7.28 17.38
N ASN A 133 -13.27 6.98 16.11
CA ASN A 133 -14.22 7.65 15.23
C ASN A 133 -15.66 7.32 15.61
N TYR A 134 -15.96 6.09 16.01
CA TYR A 134 -17.29 5.71 16.47
C TYR A 134 -17.71 6.48 17.75
N ASN A 135 -16.81 6.64 18.71
CA ASN A 135 -17.06 7.43 19.90
C ASN A 135 -17.42 8.90 19.56
N GLU A 136 -16.69 9.49 18.62
CA GLU A 136 -16.98 10.86 18.16
C GLU A 136 -18.31 10.92 17.38
N ILE A 137 -18.59 9.94 16.51
CA ILE A 137 -19.84 9.82 15.78
C ILE A 137 -21.03 9.75 16.75
N VAL A 138 -20.95 8.92 17.78
CA VAL A 138 -22.01 8.82 18.81
C VAL A 138 -22.25 10.17 19.51
N ARG A 139 -21.16 10.88 19.84
CA ARG A 139 -21.27 12.22 20.43
C ARG A 139 -22.01 13.20 19.52
N ARG A 140 -21.73 13.17 18.22
CA ARG A 140 -22.32 14.07 17.22
C ARG A 140 -23.77 13.70 16.89
N VAL A 141 -24.06 12.41 16.74
CA VAL A 141 -25.37 11.88 16.35
C VAL A 141 -26.46 12.17 17.42
N ARG A 142 -26.10 12.29 18.68
CA ARG A 142 -27.03 12.66 19.74
C ARG A 142 -27.74 14.02 19.52
N ALA A 143 -27.12 14.89 18.73
CA ALA A 143 -27.68 16.19 18.37
C ALA A 143 -28.48 16.15 17.05
N PHE A 144 -28.64 14.99 16.42
CA PHE A 144 -29.38 14.87 15.17
C PHE A 144 -30.86 14.90 15.41
N ASP A 145 -31.56 15.80 14.73
CA ASP A 145 -33.03 15.84 14.70
C ASP A 145 -33.58 14.92 13.60
N LYS A 146 -34.90 14.79 13.57
CA LYS A 146 -35.61 13.99 12.58
C LYS A 146 -35.26 14.41 11.13
N LYS A 147 -35.24 15.72 10.87
CA LYS A 147 -34.95 16.26 9.52
C LYS A 147 -33.58 15.89 9.02
N LEU A 148 -32.56 15.99 9.86
CA LEU A 148 -31.18 15.63 9.52
C LEU A 148 -31.02 14.13 9.30
N ILE A 149 -31.72 13.28 10.09
CA ILE A 149 -31.72 11.83 9.91
C ILE A 149 -32.37 11.46 8.57
N GLU A 150 -33.52 12.04 8.23
CA GLU A 150 -34.17 11.84 6.93
C GLU A 150 -33.28 12.32 5.79
N PHE A 151 -32.62 13.46 5.94
CA PHE A 151 -31.69 13.97 4.95
C PHE A 151 -30.51 13.02 4.75
N PHE A 152 -29.93 12.48 5.82
CA PHE A 152 -28.84 11.52 5.76
C PHE A 152 -29.21 10.28 4.95
N PHE A 153 -30.35 9.64 5.22
CA PHE A 153 -30.73 8.40 4.55
C PHE A 153 -31.27 8.62 3.12
N GLU A 154 -32.04 9.70 2.89
CA GLU A 154 -32.82 9.87 1.68
C GLU A 154 -32.25 10.87 0.66
N LYS A 155 -31.41 11.82 1.13
CA LYS A 155 -30.91 12.93 0.31
C LYS A 155 -29.41 12.93 0.17
N CYS A 156 -28.68 12.26 1.06
CA CYS A 156 -27.27 12.02 0.87
C CYS A 156 -27.05 10.86 -0.12
N GLU A 157 -26.22 11.11 -1.14
CA GLU A 157 -26.04 10.25 -2.29
C GLU A 157 -24.57 9.97 -2.58
N LEU A 158 -24.30 8.80 -3.17
CA LEU A 158 -23.03 8.44 -3.79
C LEU A 158 -23.24 8.18 -5.28
N VAL A 159 -22.23 8.47 -6.09
CA VAL A 159 -22.18 8.04 -7.48
C VAL A 159 -21.49 6.68 -7.53
N GLN A 160 -22.23 5.61 -7.64
CA GLN A 160 -21.69 4.26 -7.79
C GLN A 160 -21.30 3.99 -9.24
N ILE A 161 -20.10 3.46 -9.40
CA ILE A 161 -19.56 2.99 -10.68
C ILE A 161 -19.20 1.52 -10.49
N VAL A 162 -19.80 0.67 -11.33
CA VAL A 162 -19.59 -0.77 -11.32
C VAL A 162 -18.72 -1.13 -12.52
N LEU A 163 -17.62 -1.81 -12.30
CA LEU A 163 -16.67 -2.24 -13.32
C LEU A 163 -16.46 -3.75 -13.19
N ASN A 164 -16.49 -4.45 -14.33
CA ASN A 164 -16.30 -5.89 -14.39
C ASN A 164 -14.84 -6.30 -14.61
N ASP A 165 -14.01 -5.37 -15.07
CA ASP A 165 -12.59 -5.57 -15.19
C ASP A 165 -11.84 -4.81 -14.09
N ILE A 166 -11.03 -5.53 -13.34
CA ILE A 166 -10.30 -4.94 -12.20
C ILE A 166 -9.21 -3.95 -12.67
N SER A 167 -8.66 -4.13 -13.87
CA SER A 167 -7.69 -3.20 -14.43
C SER A 167 -8.33 -1.87 -14.79
N GLU A 168 -9.55 -1.92 -15.38
CA GLU A 168 -10.35 -0.72 -15.63
C GLU A 168 -10.72 -0.03 -14.31
N ALA A 169 -11.04 -0.80 -13.26
CA ALA A 169 -11.36 -0.25 -11.95
C ALA A 169 -10.18 0.51 -11.34
N PHE A 170 -8.97 -0.03 -11.47
CA PHE A 170 -7.77 0.67 -11.02
C PHE A 170 -7.43 1.88 -11.88
N GLN A 171 -7.54 1.80 -13.21
CA GLN A 171 -7.33 2.95 -14.11
C GLN A 171 -8.34 4.08 -13.82
N PHE A 172 -9.60 3.71 -13.59
CA PHE A 172 -10.62 4.69 -13.22
C PHE A 172 -10.31 5.34 -11.87
N PHE A 173 -9.92 4.56 -10.87
CA PHE A 173 -9.49 5.04 -9.57
C PHE A 173 -8.30 6.01 -9.68
N ASP A 174 -7.28 5.68 -10.48
CA ASP A 174 -6.14 6.55 -10.72
C ASP A 174 -6.54 7.88 -11.36
N SER A 175 -7.43 7.84 -12.36
CA SER A 175 -7.91 9.04 -13.04
C SER A 175 -8.71 9.98 -12.12
N GLN A 176 -9.46 9.42 -11.17
CA GLN A 176 -10.23 10.20 -10.18
C GLN A 176 -9.33 10.79 -9.09
N ASN A 177 -8.33 10.04 -8.64
CA ASN A 177 -7.39 10.53 -7.62
C ASN A 177 -6.45 11.63 -8.10
N SER A 178 -6.32 11.84 -9.40
CA SER A 178 -5.61 13.00 -9.96
C SER A 178 -6.22 14.35 -9.54
N ARG A 179 -7.42 14.34 -8.97
CA ARG A 179 -8.12 15.55 -8.45
C ARG A 179 -8.14 15.63 -6.92
N GLY A 180 -7.60 14.62 -6.20
CA GLY A 180 -7.55 14.53 -4.74
C GLY A 180 -6.11 14.40 -4.20
N LYS A 181 -5.93 13.72 -3.07
CA LYS A 181 -4.59 13.32 -2.61
C LYS A 181 -4.12 12.17 -3.50
N ASP A 182 -3.09 12.44 -4.28
CA ASP A 182 -2.49 11.45 -5.17
C ASP A 182 -2.10 10.17 -4.42
N LEU A 183 -2.37 9.01 -5.05
CA LEU A 183 -1.77 7.76 -4.63
C LEU A 183 -0.28 7.80 -4.89
N GLU A 184 0.47 7.29 -3.95
CA GLU A 184 1.89 7.10 -4.14
C GLU A 184 2.16 6.00 -5.20
N PRO A 185 3.22 6.12 -6.00
CA PRO A 185 3.52 5.10 -7.01
C PRO A 185 3.61 3.68 -6.46
N HIS A 186 4.07 3.51 -5.22
CA HIS A 186 4.17 2.21 -4.56
C HIS A 186 2.80 1.60 -4.18
N ASP A 187 1.76 2.41 -3.94
CA ASP A 187 0.40 1.92 -3.72
C ASP A 187 -0.17 1.28 -5.00
N LEU A 188 0.14 1.86 -6.17
CA LEU A 188 -0.25 1.30 -7.47
C LEU A 188 0.46 -0.03 -7.74
N LEU A 189 1.74 -0.12 -7.41
CA LEU A 189 2.50 -1.37 -7.52
C LEU A 189 1.95 -2.46 -6.62
N LYS A 190 1.59 -2.12 -5.37
CA LYS A 190 0.90 -3.04 -4.46
C LYS A 190 -0.35 -3.63 -5.11
N ALA A 191 -1.24 -2.76 -5.61
CA ALA A 191 -2.49 -3.18 -6.23
C ALA A 191 -2.25 -4.07 -7.46
N PHE A 192 -1.29 -3.71 -8.32
CA PHE A 192 -0.89 -4.50 -9.48
C PHE A 192 -0.43 -5.91 -9.09
N HIS A 193 0.52 -6.01 -8.15
CA HIS A 193 1.09 -7.30 -7.78
C HIS A 193 0.12 -8.18 -6.99
N LEU A 194 -0.79 -7.62 -6.20
CA LEU A 194 -1.87 -8.38 -5.56
C LEU A 194 -2.83 -8.99 -6.59
N ARG A 195 -3.13 -8.26 -7.66
CA ARG A 195 -3.91 -8.81 -8.79
C ARG A 195 -3.22 -10.00 -9.44
N GLU A 196 -1.88 -9.96 -9.55
CA GLU A 196 -1.10 -11.07 -10.12
C GLU A 196 -1.03 -12.31 -9.21
N MET A 197 -1.46 -12.22 -7.95
CA MET A 197 -1.55 -13.35 -7.01
C MET A 197 -2.84 -14.17 -7.19
N LYS A 198 -3.24 -14.47 -8.44
CA LYS A 198 -4.52 -15.15 -8.74
C LYS A 198 -4.61 -16.54 -8.15
N ASN A 199 -3.51 -17.28 -8.16
CA ASN A 199 -3.43 -18.67 -7.72
C ASN A 199 -3.00 -18.81 -6.25
N GLU A 200 -2.68 -17.70 -5.57
CA GLU A 200 -2.29 -17.71 -4.16
C GLU A 200 -3.52 -17.76 -3.24
N THR A 201 -3.35 -18.39 -2.09
CA THR A 201 -4.40 -18.43 -1.07
C THR A 201 -4.69 -17.05 -0.49
N GLU A 202 -5.90 -16.83 0.02
CA GLU A 202 -6.23 -15.57 0.70
C GLU A 202 -5.30 -15.31 1.91
N ALA A 203 -4.87 -16.36 2.61
CA ALA A 203 -3.92 -16.24 3.73
C ALA A 203 -2.56 -15.67 3.27
N GLU A 204 -2.05 -16.08 2.11
CA GLU A 204 -0.80 -15.56 1.55
C GLU A 204 -0.94 -14.11 1.08
N LYS A 205 -2.08 -13.76 0.47
CA LYS A 205 -2.40 -12.38 0.10
C LYS A 205 -2.45 -11.48 1.35
N ILE A 206 -3.16 -11.92 2.38
CA ILE A 206 -3.25 -11.19 3.66
C ILE A 206 -1.86 -11.03 4.27
N LYS A 207 -1.03 -12.08 4.31
CA LYS A 207 0.34 -12.01 4.82
C LYS A 207 1.18 -10.97 4.09
N SER A 208 1.14 -10.96 2.75
CA SER A 208 1.86 -9.99 1.92
C SER A 208 1.40 -8.55 2.19
N VAL A 209 0.08 -8.34 2.28
CA VAL A 209 -0.52 -7.03 2.58
C VAL A 209 -0.16 -6.57 3.99
N THR A 210 -0.30 -7.43 4.99
CA THR A 210 -0.01 -7.10 6.39
C THR A 210 1.45 -6.66 6.55
N HIS A 211 2.38 -7.39 5.93
CA HIS A 211 3.79 -7.01 5.95
C HIS A 211 4.01 -5.66 5.25
N TRP A 212 3.43 -5.45 4.06
CA TRP A 212 3.53 -4.18 3.33
C TRP A 212 2.98 -2.99 4.13
N GLU A 213 1.80 -3.15 4.74
CA GLU A 213 1.16 -2.10 5.53
C GLU A 213 1.84 -1.84 6.89
N SER A 214 2.67 -2.77 7.36
CA SER A 214 3.50 -2.55 8.54
C SER A 214 4.67 -1.59 8.28
N LEU A 215 5.03 -1.38 7.00
CA LEU A 215 6.05 -0.43 6.60
C LEU A 215 5.48 0.99 6.56
N ASP A 216 6.25 1.96 7.04
CA ASP A 216 5.86 3.37 6.92
C ASP A 216 5.82 3.80 5.45
N GLY A 217 4.76 4.50 5.03
CA GLY A 217 4.59 4.93 3.64
C GLY A 217 5.71 5.83 3.13
N LYS A 218 6.34 6.65 4.01
CA LYS A 218 7.49 7.48 3.63
C LYS A 218 8.75 6.63 3.46
N GLU A 219 8.90 5.58 4.27
CA GLU A 219 10.01 4.63 4.10
C GLU A 219 9.87 3.87 2.79
N LEU A 220 8.65 3.42 2.44
CA LEU A 220 8.38 2.80 1.14
C LEU A 220 8.66 3.76 -0.02
N ALA A 221 8.18 5.00 0.04
CA ALA A 221 8.46 6.00 -0.99
C ALA A 221 9.97 6.18 -1.16
N THR A 222 10.72 6.34 -0.05
CA THR A 222 12.18 6.47 -0.07
C THR A 222 12.86 5.23 -0.65
N LEU A 223 12.40 4.03 -0.28
CA LEU A 223 12.93 2.76 -0.79
C LEU A 223 12.82 2.70 -2.32
N PHE A 224 11.63 3.00 -2.85
CA PHE A 224 11.42 2.96 -4.30
C PHE A 224 12.13 4.09 -5.01
N GLU A 225 11.94 5.35 -4.59
CA GLU A 225 12.47 6.53 -5.29
C GLU A 225 13.99 6.63 -5.22
N ASN A 226 14.56 6.47 -4.02
CA ASN A 226 15.98 6.74 -3.81
C ASN A 226 16.88 5.54 -4.11
N TYR A 227 16.37 4.32 -3.99
CA TYR A 227 17.18 3.12 -4.13
C TYR A 227 16.76 2.25 -5.30
N LEU A 228 15.63 1.56 -5.22
CA LEU A 228 15.27 0.53 -6.19
C LEU A 228 15.14 1.07 -7.63
N PHE A 229 14.44 2.19 -7.79
CA PHE A 229 14.25 2.82 -9.10
C PHE A 229 15.58 3.29 -9.70
N ARG A 230 16.40 3.95 -8.88
CA ARG A 230 17.69 4.47 -9.33
C ARG A 230 18.65 3.34 -9.73
N ILE A 231 18.81 2.32 -8.90
CA ILE A 231 19.70 1.21 -9.22
C ILE A 231 19.25 0.49 -10.51
N ARG A 232 17.95 0.21 -10.64
CA ARG A 232 17.40 -0.46 -11.82
C ARG A 232 17.59 0.32 -13.12
N ASN A 233 17.53 1.64 -13.07
CA ASN A 233 17.76 2.47 -14.25
C ASN A 233 19.24 2.71 -14.50
N TRP A 234 20.02 3.07 -13.49
CA TRP A 234 21.45 3.33 -13.63
C TRP A 234 22.24 2.10 -14.07
N SER A 235 21.87 0.90 -13.61
CA SER A 235 22.50 -0.35 -14.07
C SER A 235 22.31 -0.59 -15.59
N LYS A 236 21.30 0.07 -16.20
CA LYS A 236 21.02 0.02 -17.64
C LYS A 236 21.47 1.29 -18.39
N GLY A 237 22.14 2.22 -17.71
CA GLY A 237 22.56 3.50 -18.28
C GLY A 237 21.42 4.51 -18.49
N HIS A 238 20.26 4.30 -17.87
CA HIS A 238 19.12 5.20 -17.99
C HIS A 238 19.13 6.25 -16.89
N SER A 239 18.55 7.43 -17.17
CA SER A 239 18.30 8.46 -16.15
C SER A 239 17.26 7.99 -15.11
N ALA A 240 17.45 8.38 -13.83
CA ALA A 240 16.56 8.01 -12.72
C ALA A 240 16.35 9.17 -11.76
N ARG A 241 15.87 10.31 -12.28
CA ARG A 241 15.75 11.53 -11.48
C ARG A 241 14.54 11.52 -10.54
N TYR A 242 13.38 11.12 -11.05
CA TYR A 242 12.12 11.10 -10.32
C TYR A 242 11.39 9.79 -10.55
N PHE A 243 10.86 9.22 -9.49
CA PHE A 243 9.97 8.06 -9.56
C PHE A 243 8.53 8.54 -9.41
N THR A 244 7.76 8.50 -10.48
CA THR A 244 6.36 8.89 -10.53
C THR A 244 5.48 7.71 -10.94
N LYS A 245 4.19 7.93 -11.04
CA LYS A 245 3.23 6.90 -11.49
C LYS A 245 3.56 6.35 -12.88
N ASN A 246 4.16 7.17 -13.74
CA ASN A 246 4.50 6.79 -15.11
C ASN A 246 5.69 5.82 -15.21
N GLU A 247 6.56 5.81 -14.20
CA GLU A 247 7.72 4.95 -14.15
C GLU A 247 7.45 3.59 -13.47
N GLY A 248 6.22 3.32 -13.04
CA GLY A 248 5.82 2.09 -12.35
C GLY A 248 6.13 0.81 -13.15
N ASP A 249 6.17 0.88 -14.48
CA ASP A 249 6.43 -0.26 -15.34
C ASP A 249 7.83 -0.88 -15.15
N VAL A 250 8.79 -0.13 -14.60
CA VAL A 250 10.12 -0.65 -14.21
C VAL A 250 10.01 -1.78 -13.18
N PHE A 251 8.92 -1.80 -12.42
CA PHE A 251 8.64 -2.81 -11.40
C PHE A 251 7.57 -3.83 -11.80
N LYS A 252 7.10 -3.80 -13.03
CA LYS A 252 6.22 -4.81 -13.61
C LYS A 252 7.06 -5.74 -14.49
N GLY A 253 6.87 -7.02 -14.33
CA GLY A 253 7.68 -8.02 -15.02
C GLY A 253 6.86 -9.19 -15.51
N ILE A 254 7.30 -10.40 -15.21
CA ILE A 254 6.68 -11.64 -15.67
C ILE A 254 5.89 -12.31 -14.55
N SER A 255 4.84 -13.03 -14.95
CA SER A 255 4.16 -13.98 -14.06
C SER A 255 4.73 -15.39 -14.30
N PHE A 256 4.96 -16.16 -13.24
CA PHE A 256 5.38 -17.57 -13.37
C PHE A 256 4.32 -18.46 -14.03
N ASP A 257 3.07 -18.08 -13.94
CA ASP A 257 1.93 -18.81 -14.50
C ASP A 257 1.70 -18.51 -15.99
N SER A 258 2.41 -17.50 -16.53
CA SER A 258 2.29 -17.14 -17.94
C SER A 258 2.92 -18.22 -18.84
N LYS A 259 2.20 -18.60 -19.91
CA LYS A 259 2.70 -19.50 -20.94
C LYS A 259 3.78 -18.86 -21.82
N ASP A 260 3.82 -17.54 -21.87
CA ASP A 260 4.74 -16.75 -22.69
C ASP A 260 6.06 -16.48 -21.96
N ASN A 261 6.80 -17.56 -21.66
CA ASN A 261 8.07 -17.43 -20.97
C ASN A 261 9.24 -17.53 -21.96
N TYR A 262 10.07 -16.51 -21.94
CA TYR A 262 11.31 -16.52 -22.70
C TYR A 262 12.28 -17.59 -22.17
N PRO A 263 13.01 -18.31 -23.04
CA PRO A 263 13.91 -19.40 -22.63
C PRO A 263 14.93 -19.00 -21.58
N TYR A 264 15.48 -17.78 -21.62
CA TYR A 264 16.47 -17.28 -20.65
C TYR A 264 15.90 -17.15 -19.21
N MET A 265 14.56 -17.06 -19.07
CA MET A 265 13.89 -16.93 -17.78
C MET A 265 13.74 -18.28 -17.06
N GLN A 266 13.94 -19.41 -17.74
CA GLN A 266 13.68 -20.72 -17.13
C GLN A 266 14.60 -21.01 -15.95
N LEU A 267 15.89 -20.70 -16.05
CA LEU A 267 16.83 -20.90 -14.95
C LEU A 267 16.46 -20.06 -13.72
N TYR A 268 16.01 -18.83 -13.95
CA TYR A 268 15.54 -17.93 -12.89
C TYR A 268 14.29 -18.48 -12.20
N ARG A 269 13.31 -18.96 -12.98
CA ARG A 269 12.12 -19.65 -12.46
C ARG A 269 12.47 -20.87 -11.63
N ILE A 270 13.38 -21.71 -12.14
CA ILE A 270 13.82 -22.93 -11.46
C ILE A 270 14.46 -22.57 -10.12
N GLY A 271 15.32 -21.57 -10.08
CA GLY A 271 15.94 -21.10 -8.84
C GLY A 271 14.92 -20.67 -7.80
N HIS A 272 13.94 -19.85 -8.19
CA HIS A 272 12.87 -19.42 -7.29
C HIS A 272 11.97 -20.58 -6.83
N TYR A 273 11.60 -21.48 -7.74
CA TYR A 273 10.80 -22.66 -7.42
C TYR A 273 11.54 -23.60 -6.46
N PHE A 274 12.82 -23.84 -6.73
CA PHE A 274 13.66 -24.66 -5.85
C PHE A 274 13.75 -24.07 -4.45
N THR A 275 14.01 -22.75 -4.33
CA THR A 275 14.10 -22.07 -3.05
C THR A 275 12.77 -22.14 -2.29
N GLU A 276 11.63 -21.95 -2.95
CA GLU A 276 10.33 -22.06 -2.31
C GLU A 276 10.07 -23.47 -1.80
N LYS A 277 10.33 -24.48 -2.62
CA LYS A 277 10.18 -25.88 -2.23
C LYS A 277 11.11 -26.25 -1.07
N TYR A 278 12.36 -25.79 -1.12
CA TYR A 278 13.34 -26.00 -0.05
C TYR A 278 12.86 -25.38 1.27
N ASN A 279 12.38 -24.13 1.23
CA ASN A 279 11.92 -23.44 2.42
C ASN A 279 10.56 -23.94 2.95
N SER A 280 9.76 -24.61 2.13
CA SER A 280 8.50 -25.25 2.54
C SER A 280 8.69 -26.63 3.13
N ASP A 281 9.88 -27.21 3.06
CA ASP A 281 10.19 -28.52 3.64
C ASP A 281 10.10 -28.44 5.18
N TYR A 282 9.32 -29.37 5.78
CA TYR A 282 9.07 -29.38 7.22
C TYR A 282 10.34 -29.47 8.04
N GLN A 283 11.29 -30.29 7.60
CA GLN A 283 12.56 -30.48 8.30
C GLN A 283 13.40 -29.21 8.30
N ARG A 284 13.39 -28.45 7.19
CA ARG A 284 14.09 -27.17 7.07
C ARG A 284 13.50 -26.10 7.99
N ASN A 285 12.18 -26.11 8.17
CA ASN A 285 11.51 -25.21 9.10
C ASN A 285 11.91 -25.52 10.57
N ILE A 286 12.07 -26.79 10.94
CA ILE A 286 12.53 -27.16 12.28
C ILE A 286 13.97 -26.73 12.52
N ASP A 287 14.86 -26.97 11.54
CA ASP A 287 16.27 -26.63 11.63
C ASP A 287 16.56 -25.14 11.43
N LEU A 288 15.53 -24.32 11.15
CA LEU A 288 15.62 -22.91 10.78
C LEU A 288 16.56 -22.65 9.59
N GLN A 289 16.75 -23.65 8.74
CA GLN A 289 17.56 -23.57 7.54
C GLN A 289 16.71 -23.06 6.38
N GLN A 290 16.83 -21.78 6.09
CA GLN A 290 16.16 -21.14 4.94
C GLN A 290 17.17 -20.71 3.91
N ALA A 291 16.83 -20.94 2.62
CA ALA A 291 17.59 -20.42 1.50
C ALA A 291 17.03 -19.06 1.08
N ASN A 292 17.93 -18.14 0.73
CA ASN A 292 17.52 -16.87 0.18
C ASN A 292 17.05 -17.04 -1.26
N PHE A 293 15.99 -16.32 -1.64
CA PHE A 293 15.58 -16.25 -3.03
C PHE A 293 16.66 -15.56 -3.86
N PRO A 294 16.90 -16.03 -5.11
CA PRO A 294 17.93 -15.48 -5.98
C PRO A 294 17.51 -14.14 -6.59
N PHE A 295 17.13 -13.18 -5.71
CA PHE A 295 16.81 -11.83 -6.16
C PHE A 295 18.06 -11.12 -6.67
N GLN A 296 17.90 -10.37 -7.75
CA GLN A 296 18.88 -9.45 -8.27
C GLN A 296 18.16 -8.19 -8.73
N ILE A 297 18.58 -7.06 -8.22
CA ILE A 297 17.87 -5.78 -8.36
C ILE A 297 17.72 -5.32 -9.82
N ASP A 298 18.65 -5.68 -10.68
CA ASP A 298 18.68 -5.34 -12.12
C ASP A 298 18.00 -6.38 -13.02
N GLN A 299 17.61 -7.51 -12.47
CA GLN A 299 16.93 -8.57 -13.20
C GLN A 299 15.43 -8.32 -13.34
N VAL A 300 14.79 -9.17 -14.14
CA VAL A 300 13.34 -9.09 -14.39
C VAL A 300 12.58 -9.29 -13.08
N ILE A 301 11.57 -8.45 -12.85
CA ILE A 301 10.67 -8.59 -11.73
C ILE A 301 9.77 -9.80 -11.93
N ILE A 302 9.56 -10.58 -10.88
CA ILE A 302 8.54 -11.61 -10.84
C ILE A 302 7.30 -11.01 -10.18
N ASN A 303 6.20 -10.97 -10.92
CA ASN A 303 4.94 -10.40 -10.46
C ASN A 303 4.32 -11.24 -9.32
N GLY A 304 3.44 -10.61 -8.57
CA GLY A 304 2.71 -11.26 -7.48
C GLY A 304 3.52 -11.35 -6.19
N LYS A 305 3.44 -12.49 -5.49
CA LYS A 305 4.05 -12.73 -4.17
C LYS A 305 5.55 -12.41 -4.14
N ARG A 306 6.29 -12.79 -5.19
CA ARG A 306 7.74 -12.58 -5.28
C ARG A 306 8.15 -11.11 -5.27
N PHE A 307 7.31 -10.23 -5.79
CA PHE A 307 7.56 -8.79 -5.70
C PHE A 307 7.55 -8.30 -4.25
N PHE A 308 6.59 -8.73 -3.44
CA PHE A 308 6.53 -8.35 -2.02
C PHE A 308 7.73 -8.89 -1.24
N GLU A 309 8.13 -10.12 -1.50
CA GLU A 309 9.31 -10.75 -0.92
C GLU A 309 10.61 -10.05 -1.35
N MET A 310 10.71 -9.63 -2.60
CA MET A 310 11.83 -8.84 -3.12
C MET A 310 11.92 -7.48 -2.43
N VAL A 311 10.81 -6.78 -2.27
CA VAL A 311 10.77 -5.48 -1.59
C VAL A 311 11.22 -5.64 -0.14
N ALA A 312 10.74 -6.66 0.57
CA ALA A 312 11.16 -6.97 1.93
C ALA A 312 12.67 -7.29 2.02
N HIS A 313 13.19 -8.06 1.06
CA HIS A 313 14.61 -8.40 0.97
C HIS A 313 15.49 -7.14 0.83
N TYR A 314 15.16 -6.26 -0.11
CA TYR A 314 15.95 -5.04 -0.32
C TYR A 314 15.74 -4.02 0.81
N LYS A 315 14.56 -3.94 1.41
CA LYS A 315 14.34 -3.11 2.60
C LYS A 315 15.26 -3.57 3.74
N TYR A 316 15.31 -4.87 4.01
CA TYR A 316 16.23 -5.45 5.01
C TYR A 316 17.71 -5.14 4.69
N MET A 317 18.13 -5.33 3.43
CA MET A 317 19.49 -5.03 2.99
C MET A 317 19.85 -3.55 3.18
N ILE A 318 18.93 -2.65 2.81
CA ILE A 318 19.13 -1.19 2.95
C ILE A 318 19.17 -0.78 4.41
N ASP A 319 18.31 -1.33 5.24
CA ASP A 319 18.33 -1.04 6.68
C ASP A 319 19.62 -1.53 7.33
N LYS A 320 20.18 -2.64 6.88
CA LYS A 320 21.48 -3.16 7.30
C LYS A 320 22.64 -2.22 6.90
N ILE A 321 22.54 -1.54 5.75
CA ILE A 321 23.55 -0.59 5.25
C ILE A 321 23.35 0.81 5.85
N ASN A 322 22.09 1.22 6.08
CA ASN A 322 21.73 2.54 6.55
C ASN A 322 21.94 2.68 8.06
N LEU A 323 23.18 2.79 8.47
CA LEU A 323 23.59 3.09 9.82
C LEU A 323 23.16 4.50 10.32
N ASN A 324 22.40 5.25 9.53
CA ASN A 324 21.82 6.54 9.94
C ASN A 324 20.68 6.40 10.97
N LYS A 325 20.17 5.21 11.19
CA LYS A 325 19.26 4.86 12.29
C LYS A 325 20.06 4.22 13.44
N VAL A 326 21.15 4.84 13.87
CA VAL A 326 21.68 4.59 15.22
C VAL A 326 20.65 5.18 16.18
N THR A 327 19.58 4.47 16.38
CA THR A 327 18.74 4.59 17.56
C THR A 327 19.50 3.92 18.70
N ASN A 328 19.41 4.49 19.91
CA ASN A 328 20.06 4.05 21.14
C ASN A 328 19.75 2.58 21.58
N ASP A 329 19.24 1.74 20.70
CA ASP A 329 19.05 0.31 20.92
C ASP A 329 20.26 -0.46 20.36
N ASP A 330 21.34 -0.42 21.14
CA ASP A 330 22.63 -1.09 20.88
C ASP A 330 22.55 -2.62 20.67
N LYS A 331 21.37 -3.23 20.71
CA LYS A 331 21.24 -4.70 20.69
C LYS A 331 21.10 -5.35 19.30
N ILE A 332 20.77 -4.59 18.27
CA ILE A 332 20.64 -5.14 16.88
C ILE A 332 21.97 -5.02 16.13
N LEU A 333 22.85 -4.13 16.54
CA LEU A 333 24.13 -3.83 15.88
C LEU A 333 25.26 -4.84 16.17
N GLU A 334 25.12 -5.70 17.16
CA GLU A 334 26.20 -6.59 17.63
C GLU A 334 26.60 -7.75 16.70
N LYS A 335 25.96 -7.94 15.56
CA LYS A 335 26.20 -9.11 14.69
C LYS A 335 26.57 -8.85 13.23
N THR A 336 26.82 -7.63 12.83
CA THR A 336 27.14 -7.32 11.43
C THR A 336 28.65 -7.23 11.21
N ILE A 337 29.18 -7.92 10.22
CA ILE A 337 30.58 -7.87 9.75
C ILE A 337 31.05 -6.42 9.54
N LEU A 338 30.13 -5.50 9.24
CA LEU A 338 30.37 -4.07 9.11
C LEU A 338 30.82 -3.39 10.41
N GLU A 339 30.52 -3.98 11.59
CA GLU A 339 30.90 -3.41 12.88
C GLU A 339 32.37 -3.60 13.24
N GLN A 340 33.01 -4.60 12.69
CA GLN A 340 34.42 -4.90 12.96
C GLN A 340 35.36 -4.06 12.11
N ASN A 341 34.84 -3.39 11.05
CA ASN A 341 35.64 -2.63 10.10
C ASN A 341 35.78 -1.15 10.48
N THR A 342 36.96 -0.76 10.92
CA THR A 342 37.26 0.61 11.31
C THR A 342 37.14 1.62 10.15
N ILE A 343 37.51 1.23 8.95
CA ILE A 343 37.44 2.07 7.73
C ILE A 343 36.01 2.37 7.39
N TYR A 344 35.15 1.36 7.39
CA TYR A 344 33.73 1.53 7.15
C TYR A 344 33.09 2.49 8.16
N LYS A 345 33.34 2.29 9.46
CA LYS A 345 32.83 3.17 10.51
C LYS A 345 33.26 4.62 10.28
N ASN A 346 34.52 4.85 9.97
CA ASN A 346 35.04 6.19 9.70
C ASN A 346 34.37 6.84 8.48
N ILE A 347 34.17 6.10 7.40
CA ILE A 347 33.50 6.59 6.20
C ILE A 347 32.07 6.97 6.52
N ILE A 348 31.29 6.07 7.15
CA ILE A 348 29.89 6.34 7.50
C ILE A 348 29.78 7.48 8.51
N GLN A 349 30.64 7.53 9.51
CA GLN A 349 30.69 8.66 10.46
C GLN A 349 30.95 9.96 9.73
N THR A 350 31.95 10.01 8.85
CA THR A 350 32.24 11.20 8.05
C THR A 350 31.03 11.62 7.22
N LEU A 351 30.39 10.68 6.52
CA LEU A 351 29.21 10.94 5.71
C LEU A 351 28.00 11.42 6.50
N SER A 352 27.95 11.07 7.79
CA SER A 352 26.81 11.40 8.67
C SER A 352 27.01 12.69 9.46
N THR A 353 28.26 13.19 9.58
CA THR A 353 28.61 14.29 10.48
C THR A 353 29.14 15.55 9.82
N TYR A 354 29.61 15.49 8.54
CA TYR A 354 30.18 16.69 7.91
C TYR A 354 29.07 17.78 7.70
N GLU A 355 29.49 19.04 7.76
CA GLU A 355 28.63 20.22 7.83
C GLU A 355 27.70 20.36 6.61
N GLY A 356 28.16 20.00 5.42
CA GLY A 356 27.41 20.11 4.15
C GLY A 356 26.40 19.01 3.90
N ARG A 357 26.29 17.96 4.73
CA ARG A 357 25.51 16.74 4.47
C ARG A 357 24.03 16.93 4.13
N ASN A 358 23.44 18.03 4.56
CA ASN A 358 22.01 18.34 4.35
C ASN A 358 21.76 19.17 3.07
N ARG A 359 22.80 19.52 2.32
CA ARG A 359 22.62 20.20 1.02
C ARG A 359 22.03 19.22 0.00
N THR A 360 21.18 19.71 -0.89
CA THR A 360 20.51 18.86 -1.89
C THR A 360 21.49 18.04 -2.74
N GLY A 361 22.60 18.66 -3.19
CA GLY A 361 23.63 18.00 -3.97
C GLY A 361 24.35 16.89 -3.16
N ASP A 362 24.69 17.17 -1.92
CA ASP A 362 25.34 16.21 -1.03
C ASP A 362 24.41 15.03 -0.71
N GLY A 363 23.11 15.28 -0.50
CA GLY A 363 22.12 14.24 -0.34
C GLY A 363 22.02 13.33 -1.57
N TYR A 364 22.07 13.90 -2.78
CA TYR A 364 22.08 13.12 -4.02
C TYR A 364 23.33 12.23 -4.13
N VAL A 365 24.51 12.80 -3.83
CA VAL A 365 25.76 12.03 -3.84
C VAL A 365 25.80 10.96 -2.76
N ARG A 366 25.18 11.21 -1.59
CA ARG A 366 25.01 10.18 -0.56
C ARG A 366 24.14 9.04 -1.08
N THR A 367 23.02 9.34 -1.73
CA THR A 367 22.15 8.32 -2.32
C THR A 367 22.89 7.51 -3.41
N LEU A 368 23.73 8.16 -4.24
CA LEU A 368 24.55 7.46 -5.23
C LEU A 368 25.52 6.48 -4.57
N PHE A 369 26.16 6.88 -3.47
CA PHE A 369 27.03 5.99 -2.69
C PHE A 369 26.25 4.78 -2.17
N ASP A 370 25.09 5.02 -1.55
CA ASP A 370 24.25 3.96 -0.99
C ASP A 370 23.75 3.01 -2.09
N CYS A 371 23.34 3.52 -3.25
CA CYS A 371 22.93 2.73 -4.40
C CYS A 371 24.08 1.84 -4.95
N ALA A 372 25.29 2.39 -5.04
CA ALA A 372 26.46 1.63 -5.48
C ALA A 372 26.78 0.49 -4.50
N MET A 373 26.68 0.75 -3.21
CA MET A 373 26.87 -0.26 -2.18
C MET A 373 25.82 -1.36 -2.21
N ILE A 374 24.54 -1.00 -2.34
CA ILE A 374 23.44 -1.95 -2.44
C ILE A 374 23.65 -2.84 -3.68
N HIS A 375 23.96 -2.22 -4.82
CA HIS A 375 24.21 -2.97 -6.07
C HIS A 375 25.40 -3.92 -5.96
N TYR A 376 26.47 -3.49 -5.27
CA TYR A 376 27.63 -4.35 -5.04
C TYR A 376 27.26 -5.56 -4.16
N LEU A 377 26.59 -5.33 -3.04
CA LEU A 377 26.17 -6.39 -2.12
C LEU A 377 25.18 -7.36 -2.80
N ASP A 378 24.30 -6.86 -3.67
CA ASP A 378 23.39 -7.68 -4.47
C ASP A 378 24.11 -8.66 -5.41
N LYS A 379 25.30 -8.28 -5.92
CA LYS A 379 26.06 -9.09 -6.89
C LYS A 379 27.15 -9.94 -6.26
N PHE A 380 27.81 -9.46 -5.23
CA PHE A 380 29.03 -10.02 -4.70
C PHE A 380 28.96 -10.36 -3.22
N GLU A 381 27.81 -10.11 -2.60
CA GLU A 381 27.64 -10.25 -1.16
C GLU A 381 28.72 -9.41 -0.39
N GLU A 382 29.25 -9.94 0.68
CA GLU A 382 30.24 -9.23 1.52
C GLU A 382 31.68 -9.42 1.04
N LYS A 383 31.91 -9.96 -0.15
CA LYS A 383 33.24 -10.24 -0.67
C LYS A 383 34.04 -8.95 -0.91
N ASN A 384 35.24 -8.84 -0.34
CA ASN A 384 36.15 -7.68 -0.48
C ASN A 384 35.50 -6.33 -0.10
N LEU A 385 34.56 -6.33 0.83
CA LEU A 385 33.72 -5.19 1.15
C LEU A 385 34.53 -3.95 1.54
N GLU A 386 35.61 -4.09 2.35
CA GLU A 386 36.47 -2.98 2.79
C GLU A 386 37.03 -2.19 1.61
N MET A 387 37.68 -2.90 0.69
CA MET A 387 38.29 -2.27 -0.49
C MET A 387 37.23 -1.57 -1.36
N VAL A 388 36.04 -2.13 -1.43
CA VAL A 388 34.95 -1.58 -2.24
C VAL A 388 34.37 -0.33 -1.61
N PHE A 389 34.21 -0.32 -0.30
CA PHE A 389 33.79 0.88 0.43
C PHE A 389 34.73 2.05 0.20
N GLU A 390 36.02 1.84 0.33
CA GLU A 390 37.04 2.86 0.06
C GLU A 390 36.96 3.37 -1.39
N LYS A 391 36.90 2.47 -2.36
CA LYS A 391 36.86 2.85 -3.78
C LYS A 391 35.60 3.66 -4.10
N ILE A 392 34.43 3.21 -3.65
CA ILE A 392 33.17 3.93 -3.89
C ILE A 392 33.20 5.30 -3.19
N PHE A 393 33.75 5.37 -1.97
CA PHE A 393 33.90 6.63 -1.25
C PHE A 393 34.83 7.62 -1.97
N ILE A 394 35.98 7.15 -2.48
CA ILE A 394 36.92 7.97 -3.24
C ILE A 394 36.26 8.51 -4.51
N VAL A 395 35.60 7.65 -5.31
CA VAL A 395 34.89 8.07 -6.53
C VAL A 395 33.83 9.12 -6.21
N LYS A 396 33.05 8.92 -5.15
CA LYS A 396 32.05 9.88 -4.67
C LYS A 396 32.68 11.23 -4.32
N THR A 397 33.77 11.22 -3.55
CA THR A 397 34.46 12.44 -3.14
C THR A 397 34.97 13.22 -4.33
N PHE A 398 35.48 12.52 -5.35
CA PHE A 398 35.93 13.11 -6.62
C PHE A 398 34.79 13.80 -7.39
N VAL A 399 33.59 13.23 -7.38
CA VAL A 399 32.39 13.83 -8.01
C VAL A 399 31.98 15.13 -7.29
N ILE A 400 32.08 15.17 -5.96
CA ILE A 400 31.75 16.40 -5.20
C ILE A 400 32.75 17.51 -5.54
N ILE A 401 34.04 17.20 -5.55
CA ILE A 401 35.10 18.21 -5.78
C ILE A 401 34.99 18.80 -7.19
N ASN A 402 34.79 17.97 -8.23
CA ASN A 402 34.72 18.42 -9.60
C ASN A 402 33.42 19.18 -9.95
N ASN A 403 32.34 19.04 -9.16
CA ASN A 403 31.11 19.82 -9.36
C ASN A 403 31.11 21.14 -8.56
N GLN A 404 32.15 21.44 -7.79
CA GLN A 404 32.34 22.71 -7.09
C GLN A 404 33.30 23.67 -7.82
N SER A 405 33.95 23.21 -8.87
CA SER A 405 34.74 24.00 -9.82
C SER A 405 33.92 24.35 -11.07
#